data_fc868e1976b9e3ce44f157ee9ebf89b9
#
_entry.id   fc868e1976b9e3ce44f157ee9ebf89b9
#
_cell.length_a   1.000
_cell.length_b   1.000
_cell.length_c   1.000
_cell.angle_alpha   90.00
_cell.angle_beta   90.00
_cell.angle_gamma   90.00
#
_symmetry.space_group_name_H-M   'P 1'
#
loop_
_entity.id
_entity.type
_entity.pdbx_description
1 polymer ?
#
loop_
_entity_poly.entity_id
_entity_poly.type
_entity_poly.pdbx_seq_one_letter_code
_entity_poly.pdbx_strand_id
1 'polypeptide(L)'
;DFNVPQNKETGEITSDKRIVAALPTIKYLLENGAAVIACSHLGKPKGEWKEKLTLAPVAKRLSELLGMEVIFAKDIIGEDAKAKAAALKPGQIMLLENLRFDIREEKNGDDFAKALSEMADLYVSDAFGTVHRAHASTAGVAKYLPAYAGLLVEKELSVMGKALDNPARPFVAVLG
;
A
#
# COMPACT_ATOMS: atom_id res chain seq x y z
N ASP A 1 2.68 0.61 2.83
CA ASP A 1 2.88 -0.81 3.22
C ASP A 1 2.23 -1.10 4.58
N PHE A 2 1.12 -1.85 4.56
CA PHE A 2 0.36 -2.22 5.76
C PHE A 2 0.63 -3.67 6.21
N ASN A 3 1.76 -4.24 5.83
CA ASN A 3 2.17 -5.57 6.29
C ASN A 3 2.60 -5.51 7.76
N VAL A 4 1.64 -5.28 8.64
CA VAL A 4 1.83 -5.11 10.08
C VAL A 4 2.07 -6.45 10.79
N PRO A 5 2.85 -6.48 11.87
CA PRO A 5 2.95 -7.66 12.71
C PRO A 5 1.64 -7.87 13.47
N GLN A 6 1.24 -9.14 13.55
CA GLN A 6 0.03 -9.57 14.23
C GLN A 6 0.33 -10.66 15.25
N ASN A 7 -0.46 -10.72 16.31
CA ASN A 7 -0.51 -11.87 17.19
C ASN A 7 -0.97 -13.10 16.41
N LYS A 8 -0.21 -14.17 16.46
CA LYS A 8 -0.49 -15.40 15.68
C LYS A 8 -1.77 -16.12 16.12
N GLU A 9 -2.19 -15.93 17.36
CA GLU A 9 -3.37 -16.58 17.94
C GLU A 9 -4.62 -15.73 17.73
N THR A 10 -4.56 -14.43 18.07
CA THR A 10 -5.73 -13.53 18.04
C THR A 10 -5.90 -12.77 16.74
N GLY A 11 -4.85 -12.63 15.92
CA GLY A 11 -4.84 -11.78 14.73
C GLY A 11 -4.76 -10.28 15.01
N GLU A 12 -4.64 -9.88 16.27
CA GLU A 12 -4.54 -8.47 16.65
C GLU A 12 -3.24 -7.85 16.18
N ILE A 13 -3.31 -6.59 15.74
CA ILE A 13 -2.13 -5.81 15.33
C ILE A 13 -1.28 -5.52 16.58
N THR A 14 -0.04 -6.01 16.58
CA THR A 14 0.92 -5.79 17.69
C THR A 14 1.77 -4.54 17.50
N SER A 15 1.84 -3.99 16.29
CA SER A 15 2.49 -2.72 16.00
C SER A 15 1.88 -2.08 14.74
N ASP A 16 1.48 -0.83 14.86
CA ASP A 16 0.90 -0.03 13.78
C ASP A 16 1.89 0.94 13.11
N LYS A 17 3.19 0.82 13.41
CA LYS A 17 4.24 1.71 12.90
C LYS A 17 4.20 1.88 11.38
N ARG A 18 3.89 0.83 10.63
CA ARG A 18 3.80 0.87 9.16
C ARG A 18 2.58 1.66 8.68
N ILE A 19 1.46 1.57 9.41
CA ILE A 19 0.26 2.38 9.13
C ILE A 19 0.58 3.84 9.40
N VAL A 20 1.16 4.14 10.57
CA VAL A 20 1.55 5.51 10.96
C VAL A 20 2.53 6.12 9.96
N ALA A 21 3.48 5.35 9.44
CA ALA A 21 4.46 5.83 8.45
C ALA A 21 3.80 6.23 7.11
N ALA A 22 2.67 5.65 6.75
CA ALA A 22 1.94 6.00 5.52
C ALA A 22 0.99 7.20 5.69
N LEU A 23 0.67 7.60 6.94
CA LEU A 23 -0.29 8.69 7.20
C LEU A 23 0.08 10.02 6.55
N PRO A 24 1.35 10.47 6.54
CA PRO A 24 1.71 11.74 5.90
C PRO A 24 1.28 11.81 4.43
N THR A 25 1.56 10.78 3.65
CA THR A 25 1.16 10.69 2.25
C THR A 25 -0.36 10.65 2.10
N ILE A 26 -1.04 9.83 2.89
CA ILE A 26 -2.50 9.69 2.84
C ILE A 26 -3.17 11.04 3.18
N LYS A 27 -2.76 11.69 4.27
CA LYS A 27 -3.30 12.99 4.67
C LYS A 27 -3.06 14.06 3.62
N TYR A 28 -1.85 14.13 3.06
CA TYR A 28 -1.53 15.06 1.98
C TYR A 28 -2.47 14.88 0.78
N LEU A 29 -2.72 13.65 0.35
CA LEU A 29 -3.63 13.37 -0.76
C LEU A 29 -5.07 13.77 -0.44
N LEU A 30 -5.57 13.41 0.73
CA LEU A 30 -6.93 13.74 1.18
C LEU A 30 -7.15 15.26 1.31
N GLU A 31 -6.20 15.97 1.91
CA GLU A 31 -6.22 17.44 2.09
C GLU A 31 -6.19 18.18 0.76
N ASN A 32 -5.59 17.57 -0.28
CA ASN A 32 -5.59 18.11 -1.64
C ASN A 32 -6.78 17.60 -2.48
N GLY A 33 -7.80 17.03 -1.84
CA GLY A 33 -9.05 16.66 -2.50
C GLY A 33 -8.99 15.38 -3.33
N ALA A 34 -7.98 14.53 -3.14
CA ALA A 34 -7.95 13.25 -3.80
C ALA A 34 -8.98 12.26 -3.21
N ALA A 35 -9.54 11.41 -4.05
CA ALA A 35 -10.19 10.17 -3.64
C ALA A 35 -9.09 9.09 -3.57
N VAL A 36 -8.86 8.50 -2.41
CA VAL A 36 -7.71 7.62 -2.18
C VAL A 36 -8.13 6.16 -2.17
N ILE A 37 -7.54 5.35 -3.06
CA ILE A 37 -7.64 3.89 -3.03
C ILE A 37 -6.32 3.36 -2.49
N ALA A 38 -6.31 2.96 -1.22
CA ALA A 38 -5.16 2.32 -0.61
C ALA A 38 -5.17 0.81 -0.91
N CYS A 39 -4.01 0.28 -1.23
CA CYS A 39 -3.81 -1.16 -1.41
C CYS A 39 -2.52 -1.62 -0.73
N SER A 40 -2.52 -2.81 -0.19
CA SER A 40 -1.36 -3.41 0.48
C SER A 40 -1.46 -4.93 0.53
N HIS A 41 -0.41 -5.55 1.04
CA HIS A 41 -0.41 -6.95 1.37
C HIS A 41 -0.28 -7.18 2.87
N LEU A 42 -0.66 -8.36 3.33
CA LEU A 42 -0.46 -8.83 4.70
C LEU A 42 -0.02 -10.29 4.69
N GLY A 43 1.15 -10.57 5.27
CA GLY A 43 1.68 -11.92 5.36
C GLY A 43 2.00 -12.58 4.00
N LYS A 44 1.87 -13.89 3.95
CA LYS A 44 2.18 -14.72 2.78
C LYS A 44 1.06 -15.75 2.52
N PRO A 45 -0.11 -15.34 2.05
CA PRO A 45 -1.23 -16.25 1.79
C PRO A 45 -1.04 -17.14 0.56
N LYS A 46 -0.14 -16.78 -0.38
CA LYS A 46 0.20 -17.56 -1.60
C LYS A 46 -0.98 -17.72 -2.59
N GLY A 47 -1.78 -16.66 -2.75
CA GLY A 47 -2.92 -16.69 -3.65
C GLY A 47 -4.18 -17.34 -3.08
N GLU A 48 -4.21 -17.63 -1.78
CA GLU A 48 -5.35 -18.24 -1.10
C GLU A 48 -5.98 -17.28 -0.10
N TRP A 49 -7.29 -17.31 0.00
CA TRP A 49 -8.00 -16.61 1.06
C TRP A 49 -7.64 -17.20 2.44
N LYS A 50 -7.27 -16.35 3.38
CA LYS A 50 -7.00 -16.72 4.78
C LYS A 50 -7.57 -15.64 5.69
N GLU A 51 -8.60 -15.96 6.44
CA GLU A 51 -9.30 -15.03 7.33
C GLU A 51 -8.36 -14.24 8.25
N LYS A 52 -7.34 -14.89 8.80
CA LYS A 52 -6.33 -14.23 9.66
C LYS A 52 -5.45 -13.21 8.92
N LEU A 53 -5.48 -13.18 7.60
CA LEU A 53 -4.68 -12.27 6.76
C LEU A 53 -5.54 -11.25 6.02
N THR A 54 -6.81 -11.08 6.39
CA THR A 54 -7.64 -9.97 5.90
C THR A 54 -7.10 -8.62 6.36
N LEU A 55 -7.23 -7.60 5.54
CA LEU A 55 -6.88 -6.22 5.89
C LEU A 55 -7.99 -5.49 6.65
N ALA A 56 -9.11 -6.13 6.98
CA ALA A 56 -10.19 -5.50 7.75
C ALA A 56 -9.74 -4.90 9.09
N PRO A 57 -8.89 -5.55 9.92
CA PRO A 57 -8.35 -4.93 11.14
C PRO A 57 -7.46 -3.71 10.85
N VAL A 58 -6.75 -3.72 9.72
CA VAL A 58 -5.93 -2.58 9.27
C VAL A 58 -6.81 -1.41 8.86
N ALA A 59 -7.90 -1.66 8.12
CA ALA A 59 -8.87 -0.62 7.77
C ALA A 59 -9.46 0.05 9.01
N LYS A 60 -9.84 -0.74 10.01
CA LYS A 60 -10.33 -0.22 11.30
C LYS A 60 -9.28 0.64 12.00
N ARG A 61 -8.04 0.16 12.10
CA ARG A 61 -6.95 0.92 12.74
C ARG A 61 -6.62 2.20 11.98
N LEU A 62 -6.58 2.14 10.66
CA LEU A 62 -6.36 3.31 9.80
C LEU A 62 -7.48 4.35 9.98
N SER A 63 -8.73 3.91 10.10
CA SER A 63 -9.88 4.76 10.39
C SER A 63 -9.73 5.52 11.71
N GLU A 64 -9.33 4.82 12.77
CA GLU A 64 -9.06 5.42 14.09
C GLU A 64 -7.94 6.48 14.01
N LEU A 65 -6.85 6.18 13.30
CA LEU A 65 -5.69 7.08 13.18
C LEU A 65 -5.97 8.32 12.31
N LEU A 66 -6.84 8.19 11.32
CA LEU A 66 -7.27 9.30 10.47
C LEU A 66 -8.40 10.12 11.08
N GLY A 67 -9.15 9.55 12.05
CA GLY A 67 -10.36 10.17 12.61
C GLY A 67 -11.51 10.26 11.61
N MET A 68 -11.52 9.39 10.59
CA MET A 68 -12.54 9.33 9.56
C MET A 68 -12.77 7.89 9.11
N GLU A 69 -13.91 7.66 8.44
CA GLU A 69 -14.22 6.32 7.91
C GLU A 69 -13.24 5.94 6.79
N VAL A 70 -12.70 4.74 6.87
CA VAL A 70 -11.98 4.05 5.79
C VAL A 70 -12.91 2.99 5.22
N ILE A 71 -13.36 3.16 3.98
CA ILE A 71 -14.23 2.22 3.30
C ILE A 71 -13.43 0.95 2.98
N PHE A 72 -13.84 -0.19 3.50
CA PHE A 72 -13.14 -1.45 3.24
C PHE A 72 -13.81 -2.25 2.12
N ALA A 73 -13.03 -2.62 1.09
CA ALA A 73 -13.48 -3.50 0.03
C ALA A 73 -13.26 -4.96 0.40
N LYS A 74 -14.25 -5.82 0.11
CA LYS A 74 -14.21 -7.25 0.42
C LYS A 74 -13.42 -8.08 -0.59
N ASP A 75 -13.04 -7.46 -1.68
CA ASP A 75 -12.22 -8.05 -2.75
C ASP A 75 -11.17 -7.05 -3.24
N ILE A 76 -10.40 -7.41 -4.26
CA ILE A 76 -9.28 -6.61 -4.75
C ILE A 76 -9.66 -5.90 -6.06
N ILE A 77 -10.14 -6.66 -7.04
CA ILE A 77 -10.51 -6.18 -8.39
C ILE A 77 -11.90 -6.69 -8.81
N GLY A 78 -12.67 -7.19 -7.85
CA GLY A 78 -14.01 -7.70 -8.05
C GLY A 78 -15.07 -6.62 -8.08
N GLU A 79 -16.33 -7.04 -8.00
CA GLU A 79 -17.47 -6.15 -8.07
C GLU A 79 -17.56 -5.17 -6.90
N ASP A 80 -17.23 -5.63 -5.69
CA ASP A 80 -17.31 -4.79 -4.48
C ASP A 80 -16.26 -3.67 -4.53
N ALA A 81 -15.00 -3.99 -4.87
CA ALA A 81 -13.94 -2.98 -5.01
C ALA A 81 -14.26 -1.97 -6.12
N LYS A 82 -14.69 -2.43 -7.30
CA LYS A 82 -15.04 -1.56 -8.42
C LYS A 82 -16.21 -0.64 -8.11
N ALA A 83 -17.26 -1.17 -7.49
CA ALA A 83 -18.43 -0.38 -7.11
C ALA A 83 -18.07 0.71 -6.08
N LYS A 84 -17.26 0.36 -5.07
CA LYS A 84 -16.79 1.31 -4.05
C LYS A 84 -15.84 2.34 -4.63
N ALA A 85 -14.92 1.94 -5.52
CA ALA A 85 -14.02 2.86 -6.20
C ALA A 85 -14.80 3.88 -7.05
N ALA A 86 -15.80 3.42 -7.81
CA ALA A 86 -16.65 4.30 -8.63
C ALA A 86 -17.51 5.27 -7.79
N ALA A 87 -17.87 4.89 -6.56
CA ALA A 87 -18.64 5.72 -5.66
C ALA A 87 -17.79 6.63 -4.76
N LEU A 88 -16.46 6.46 -4.76
CA LEU A 88 -15.54 7.18 -3.88
C LEU A 88 -15.47 8.66 -4.26
N LYS A 89 -15.59 9.53 -3.27
CA LYS A 89 -15.61 10.99 -3.48
C LYS A 89 -14.28 11.63 -3.07
N PRO A 90 -13.95 12.80 -3.59
CA PRO A 90 -12.81 13.60 -3.11
C PRO A 90 -12.81 13.73 -1.58
N GLY A 91 -11.65 13.54 -0.97
CA GLY A 91 -11.48 13.56 0.49
C GLY A 91 -11.89 12.27 1.20
N GLN A 92 -12.29 11.23 0.47
CA GLN A 92 -12.57 9.91 1.02
C GLN A 92 -11.44 8.93 0.73
N ILE A 93 -11.34 7.89 1.56
CA ILE A 93 -10.38 6.81 1.41
C ILE A 93 -11.05 5.45 1.49
N MET A 94 -10.63 4.55 0.62
CA MET A 94 -10.94 3.12 0.73
C MET A 94 -9.65 2.30 0.83
N LEU A 95 -9.76 1.10 1.41
CA LEU A 95 -8.71 0.08 1.45
C LEU A 95 -9.22 -1.17 0.74
N LEU A 96 -8.45 -1.67 -0.22
CA LEU A 96 -8.70 -2.96 -0.87
C LEU A 96 -8.37 -4.11 0.08
N GLU A 97 -8.91 -5.29 -0.21
CA GLU A 97 -8.51 -6.51 0.48
C GLU A 97 -7.06 -6.89 0.12
N ASN A 98 -6.47 -7.78 0.90
CA ASN A 98 -5.08 -8.22 0.80
C ASN A 98 -4.72 -8.66 -0.62
N LEU A 99 -3.87 -7.88 -1.28
CA LEU A 99 -3.45 -8.11 -2.67
C LEU A 99 -2.91 -9.51 -2.92
N ARG A 100 -2.27 -10.12 -1.91
CA ARG A 100 -1.68 -11.46 -2.02
C ARG A 100 -2.68 -12.62 -1.91
N PHE A 101 -3.96 -12.34 -1.76
CA PHE A 101 -5.00 -13.33 -2.00
C PHE A 101 -5.15 -13.68 -3.48
N ASP A 102 -4.60 -12.85 -4.37
CA ASP A 102 -4.46 -13.16 -5.77
C ASP A 102 -2.99 -13.50 -6.09
N ILE A 103 -2.75 -14.68 -6.65
CA ILE A 103 -1.40 -15.15 -6.99
C ILE A 103 -0.72 -14.27 -8.05
N ARG A 104 -1.51 -13.57 -8.86
CA ARG A 104 -1.02 -12.67 -9.92
C ARG A 104 -0.30 -11.45 -9.36
N GLU A 105 -0.59 -11.06 -8.12
CA GLU A 105 0.13 -9.97 -7.45
C GLU A 105 1.63 -10.26 -7.41
N GLU A 106 2.03 -11.38 -6.81
CA GLU A 106 3.46 -11.72 -6.64
C GLU A 106 4.14 -12.11 -7.97
N LYS A 107 3.36 -12.53 -8.97
CA LYS A 107 3.85 -12.86 -10.31
C LYS A 107 3.93 -11.67 -11.25
N ASN A 108 3.59 -10.47 -10.78
CA ASN A 108 3.49 -9.28 -11.62
C ASN A 108 2.58 -9.49 -12.84
N GLY A 109 1.42 -10.13 -12.61
CA GLY A 109 0.46 -10.45 -13.65
C GLY A 109 -0.08 -9.18 -14.32
N ASP A 110 0.07 -9.11 -15.63
CA ASP A 110 -0.23 -7.91 -16.41
C ASP A 110 -1.73 -7.59 -16.43
N ASP A 111 -2.58 -8.62 -16.54
CA ASP A 111 -4.04 -8.50 -16.46
C ASP A 111 -4.52 -7.99 -15.10
N PHE A 112 -3.88 -8.44 -14.02
CA PHE A 112 -4.18 -7.99 -12.67
C PHE A 112 -3.73 -6.54 -12.44
N ALA A 113 -2.53 -6.18 -12.90
CA ALA A 113 -2.02 -4.81 -12.84
C ALA A 113 -2.91 -3.85 -13.63
N LYS A 114 -3.36 -4.25 -14.84
CA LYS A 114 -4.30 -3.49 -15.65
C LYS A 114 -5.63 -3.30 -14.92
N ALA A 115 -6.21 -4.36 -14.35
CA ALA A 115 -7.47 -4.27 -13.61
C ALA A 115 -7.38 -3.35 -12.38
N LEU A 116 -6.23 -3.33 -11.66
CA LEU A 116 -5.98 -2.37 -10.60
C LEU A 116 -5.93 -0.94 -11.14
N SER A 117 -5.26 -0.72 -12.27
CA SER A 117 -5.09 0.61 -12.86
C SER A 117 -6.41 1.22 -13.36
N GLU A 118 -7.38 0.40 -13.75
CA GLU A 118 -8.69 0.85 -14.22
C GLU A 118 -9.54 1.56 -13.13
N MET A 119 -9.15 1.43 -11.86
CA MET A 119 -9.86 2.05 -10.72
C MET A 119 -9.28 3.41 -10.32
N ALA A 120 -8.20 3.90 -10.94
CA ALA A 120 -7.51 5.11 -10.53
C ALA A 120 -6.95 5.91 -11.71
N ASP A 121 -6.69 7.19 -11.50
CA ASP A 121 -6.11 8.10 -12.51
C ASP A 121 -4.58 8.21 -12.41
N LEU A 122 -4.02 7.95 -11.22
CA LEU A 122 -2.58 7.97 -10.96
C LEU A 122 -2.20 6.99 -9.85
N TYR A 123 -0.93 6.66 -9.79
CA TYR A 123 -0.36 5.75 -8.81
C TYR A 123 0.68 6.45 -7.93
N VAL A 124 0.58 6.27 -6.62
CA VAL A 124 1.57 6.74 -5.64
C VAL A 124 2.22 5.55 -4.95
N SER A 125 3.52 5.37 -5.17
CA SER A 125 4.32 4.35 -4.48
C SER A 125 4.80 4.88 -3.14
N ASP A 126 4.29 4.32 -2.04
CA ASP A 126 4.68 4.72 -0.69
C ASP A 126 5.02 3.51 0.22
N ALA A 127 5.38 2.40 -0.40
CA ALA A 127 5.72 1.16 0.28
C ALA A 127 7.21 0.83 0.07
N PHE A 128 8.13 1.61 0.67
CA PHE A 128 9.57 1.46 0.49
C PHE A 128 10.05 0.02 0.71
N GLY A 129 9.52 -0.68 1.71
CA GLY A 129 9.86 -2.08 1.98
C GLY A 129 9.52 -3.07 0.87
N THR A 130 8.80 -2.66 -0.17
CA THR A 130 8.41 -3.50 -1.31
C THR A 130 8.88 -2.99 -2.67
N VAL A 131 9.48 -1.79 -2.77
CA VAL A 131 9.90 -1.20 -4.05
C VAL A 131 10.95 -2.03 -4.80
N HIS A 132 11.69 -2.87 -4.09
CA HIS A 132 12.67 -3.80 -4.68
C HIS A 132 12.04 -5.03 -5.36
N ARG A 133 10.71 -5.19 -5.29
CA ARG A 133 9.98 -6.34 -5.84
C ARG A 133 9.16 -5.92 -7.05
N ALA A 134 9.28 -6.66 -8.14
CA ALA A 134 8.43 -6.49 -9.31
C ALA A 134 7.09 -7.21 -9.10
N HIS A 135 6.18 -6.61 -8.33
CA HIS A 135 4.81 -7.09 -8.14
C HIS A 135 3.84 -6.28 -9.00
N ALA A 136 2.61 -6.81 -9.20
CA ALA A 136 1.62 -6.14 -10.01
C ALA A 136 1.24 -4.75 -9.48
N SER A 137 1.07 -4.62 -8.15
CA SER A 137 0.73 -3.36 -7.48
C SER A 137 1.90 -2.39 -7.32
N THR A 138 3.13 -2.77 -7.66
CA THR A 138 4.32 -1.91 -7.62
C THR A 138 4.84 -1.58 -9.02
N ALA A 139 5.42 -2.57 -9.72
CA ALA A 139 5.97 -2.40 -11.04
C ALA A 139 4.91 -2.48 -12.15
N GLY A 140 3.94 -3.40 -12.02
CA GLY A 140 2.93 -3.65 -13.04
C GLY A 140 2.03 -2.45 -13.27
N VAL A 141 1.43 -1.90 -12.23
CA VAL A 141 0.49 -0.76 -12.29
C VAL A 141 1.14 0.50 -12.87
N ALA A 142 2.44 0.70 -12.65
CA ALA A 142 3.19 1.84 -13.18
C ALA A 142 3.37 1.83 -14.70
N LYS A 143 3.02 0.73 -15.39
CA LYS A 143 2.96 0.69 -16.85
C LYS A 143 1.70 1.36 -17.42
N TYR A 144 0.65 1.46 -16.61
CA TYR A 144 -0.68 1.90 -17.03
C TYR A 144 -1.05 3.27 -16.47
N LEU A 145 -0.44 3.70 -15.37
CA LEU A 145 -0.74 4.96 -14.70
C LEU A 145 0.51 5.83 -14.55
N PRO A 146 0.37 7.16 -14.59
CA PRO A 146 1.40 8.07 -14.10
C PRO A 146 1.78 7.68 -12.67
N ALA A 147 3.07 7.44 -12.42
CA ALA A 147 3.58 6.92 -11.15
C ALA A 147 4.46 7.96 -10.43
N TYR A 148 4.20 8.13 -9.14
CA TYR A 148 4.88 9.11 -8.29
C TYR A 148 5.36 8.45 -7.00
N ALA A 149 6.41 9.01 -6.39
CA ALA A 149 6.83 8.64 -5.05
C ALA A 149 5.94 9.31 -4.00
N GLY A 150 5.51 8.54 -2.98
CA GLY A 150 4.92 9.11 -1.79
C GLY A 150 5.99 9.66 -0.84
N LEU A 151 5.58 10.38 0.20
CA LEU A 151 6.47 11.10 1.11
C LEU A 151 7.42 10.17 1.90
N LEU A 152 6.99 8.92 2.17
CA LEU A 152 7.86 7.92 2.81
C LEU A 152 8.98 7.49 1.86
N VAL A 153 8.65 7.18 0.61
CA VAL A 153 9.64 6.80 -0.42
C VAL A 153 10.55 7.98 -0.75
N GLU A 154 10.03 9.20 -0.86
CA GLU A 154 10.79 10.42 -1.08
C GLU A 154 11.84 10.63 0.02
N LYS A 155 11.43 10.48 1.29
CA LYS A 155 12.34 10.58 2.44
C LYS A 155 13.49 9.57 2.34
N GLU A 156 13.19 8.32 2.05
CA GLU A 156 14.22 7.27 1.91
C GLU A 156 15.16 7.56 0.73
N LEU A 157 14.62 7.96 -0.42
CA LEU A 157 15.42 8.34 -1.59
C LEU A 157 16.33 9.54 -1.28
N SER A 158 15.85 10.55 -0.57
CA SER A 158 16.64 11.73 -0.22
C SER A 158 17.79 11.42 0.74
N VAL A 159 17.55 10.52 1.72
CA VAL A 159 18.57 10.11 2.69
C VAL A 159 19.62 9.19 2.03
N MET A 160 19.16 8.17 1.33
CA MET A 160 20.06 7.20 0.67
C MET A 160 20.82 7.82 -0.49
N GLY A 161 20.17 8.67 -1.30
CA GLY A 161 20.84 9.39 -2.39
C GLY A 161 22.00 10.23 -1.87
N LYS A 162 21.78 11.03 -0.82
CA LYS A 162 22.87 11.81 -0.20
C LYS A 162 24.01 10.93 0.32
N ALA A 163 23.67 9.78 0.93
CA ALA A 163 24.67 8.87 1.45
C ALA A 163 25.48 8.16 0.35
N LEU A 164 24.88 7.93 -0.83
CA LEU A 164 25.54 7.27 -1.96
C LEU A 164 26.32 8.27 -2.85
N ASP A 165 25.71 9.43 -3.16
CA ASP A 165 26.27 10.39 -4.10
C ASP A 165 27.37 11.27 -3.47
N ASN A 166 27.21 11.65 -2.20
CA ASN A 166 28.15 12.51 -1.49
C ASN A 166 28.26 12.15 0.00
N PRO A 167 28.82 10.96 0.32
CA PRO A 167 28.89 10.49 1.71
C PRO A 167 29.84 11.31 2.57
N ALA A 168 29.41 11.65 3.77
CA ALA A 168 30.32 12.13 4.81
C ALA A 168 31.34 11.03 5.15
N ARG A 169 32.61 11.40 5.31
CA ARG A 169 33.68 10.45 5.64
C ARG A 169 34.06 10.51 7.12
N PRO A 170 34.33 9.38 7.80
CA PRO A 170 34.35 8.01 7.26
C PRO A 170 32.96 7.45 6.97
N PHE A 171 32.81 6.74 5.84
CA PHE A 171 31.56 6.06 5.45
C PHE A 171 31.78 4.55 5.52
N VAL A 172 31.01 3.87 6.37
CA VAL A 172 31.14 2.43 6.62
C VAL A 172 29.78 1.78 6.39
N ALA A 173 29.74 0.77 5.53
CA ALA A 173 28.58 -0.08 5.32
C ALA A 173 28.72 -1.36 6.17
N VAL A 174 27.71 -1.67 6.96
CA VAL A 174 27.59 -2.94 7.67
C VAL A 174 26.47 -3.75 6.98
N LEU A 175 26.87 -4.87 6.38
CA LEU A 175 25.97 -5.77 5.67
C LEU A 175 25.70 -7.00 6.53
N GLY A 176 24.45 -7.42 6.64
CA GLY A 176 24.01 -8.59 7.42
C GLY A 176 22.99 -9.42 6.69
#